data_85f48f2258801861f09023eb1fab0a94
#
_entry.id   85f48f2258801861f09023eb1fab0a94
#
_cell.length_a   1.000
_cell.length_b   1.000
_cell.length_c   1.000
_cell.angle_alpha   90.00
_cell.angle_beta   90.00
_cell.angle_gamma   90.00
#
_symmetry.space_group_name_H-M   'P 1'
#
loop_
_entity.id
_entity.type
_entity.pdbx_description
1 polymer ?
#
loop_
_entity_poly.entity_id
_entity_poly.type
_entity_poly.pdbx_seq_one_letter_code
_entity_poly.pdbx_strand_id
1 'polypeptide(L)'
;MISPARTSASIPTIPAAREDSASNPAASADRRLVGGLGAAGGVLAITGSVLPWVSMDAGLQTIAGTDGLNGRILAGLGFVAALVAMVHAARGGQGTRWLLGIAGFTILGFGGWLGIPLLQTEAILAADPLLVSRLEPGLAVSLFGGSLLLATLFLPARSLAAAETPERRARTAAQFMLVAALAIAGVIHVALVPEHLRESIALGVGFLGAGLGQVGLAAIILRNPTGASLRLTLMLSIFSLVALVAAVTVGLPAFLDGSMGSMNGVLLPAESLSDLGAITGAVEVIAVVLAFRLLRRAQQRPA
;
A
#
# COMPACT_ATOMS: atom_id res chain seq x y z
N MET A 1 25.61 -36.98 -70.66
CA MET A 1 24.29 -37.07 -69.95
C MET A 1 24.37 -36.24 -68.68
N ILE A 2 23.80 -35.01 -68.70
CA ILE A 2 23.85 -34.13 -67.54
C ILE A 2 22.41 -34.12 -66.94
N SER A 3 22.32 -34.61 -65.70
CA SER A 3 21.06 -34.66 -64.98
C SER A 3 20.74 -33.29 -64.34
N PRO A 4 19.56 -32.69 -64.52
CA PRO A 4 19.25 -31.41 -63.92
C PRO A 4 18.84 -31.59 -62.44
N ALA A 5 19.58 -30.91 -61.54
CA ALA A 5 19.28 -30.79 -60.12
C ALA A 5 17.92 -30.00 -59.96
N ARG A 6 16.90 -30.64 -59.41
CA ARG A 6 15.66 -30.01 -58.98
C ARG A 6 15.89 -29.25 -57.70
N THR A 7 15.99 -27.95 -57.77
CA THR A 7 15.91 -27.05 -56.59
C THR A 7 14.45 -26.95 -56.14
N SER A 8 14.12 -27.66 -55.04
CA SER A 8 12.83 -27.49 -54.36
C SER A 8 12.84 -26.16 -53.64
N ALA A 9 12.16 -25.15 -54.18
CA ALA A 9 11.88 -23.92 -53.50
C ALA A 9 10.90 -24.22 -52.34
N SER A 10 11.36 -24.11 -51.09
CA SER A 10 10.50 -24.14 -49.91
C SER A 10 9.59 -22.92 -49.93
N ILE A 11 8.29 -23.13 -50.07
CA ILE A 11 7.27 -22.10 -49.94
C ILE A 11 7.31 -21.62 -48.47
N PRO A 12 7.52 -20.31 -48.21
CA PRO A 12 7.48 -19.80 -46.85
C PRO A 12 6.06 -20.02 -46.30
N THR A 13 5.94 -20.86 -45.29
CA THR A 13 4.72 -20.99 -44.49
C THR A 13 4.41 -19.65 -43.86
N ILE A 14 3.41 -18.94 -44.37
CA ILE A 14 2.83 -17.75 -43.71
C ILE A 14 2.43 -18.22 -42.30
N PRO A 15 3.00 -17.63 -41.22
CA PRO A 15 2.54 -17.96 -39.88
C PRO A 15 1.05 -17.66 -39.83
N ALA A 16 0.25 -18.70 -39.51
CA ALA A 16 -1.18 -18.57 -39.34
C ALA A 16 -1.44 -17.32 -38.48
N ALA A 17 -2.26 -16.41 -38.99
CA ALA A 17 -2.68 -15.22 -38.28
C ALA A 17 -3.01 -15.66 -36.85
N ARG A 18 -2.33 -15.08 -35.85
CA ARG A 18 -2.68 -15.26 -34.44
C ARG A 18 -4.16 -15.01 -34.37
N GLU A 19 -4.95 -16.06 -34.23
CA GLU A 19 -6.36 -15.93 -33.88
C GLU A 19 -6.36 -15.02 -32.65
N ASP A 20 -6.82 -13.81 -32.81
CA ASP A 20 -7.07 -12.84 -31.73
C ASP A 20 -7.79 -13.65 -30.66
N SER A 21 -7.12 -13.83 -29.53
CA SER A 21 -7.62 -14.60 -28.40
C SER A 21 -8.94 -13.97 -28.00
N ALA A 22 -10.02 -14.45 -28.62
CA ALA A 22 -11.39 -14.04 -28.34
C ALA A 22 -11.50 -14.07 -26.81
N SER A 23 -11.68 -12.91 -26.21
CA SER A 23 -11.57 -12.67 -24.77
C SER A 23 -12.46 -13.70 -24.08
N ASN A 24 -11.84 -14.68 -23.40
CA ASN A 24 -12.54 -15.74 -22.69
C ASN A 24 -13.56 -15.08 -21.75
N PRO A 25 -14.87 -15.21 -21.98
CA PRO A 25 -15.91 -14.49 -21.22
C PRO A 25 -15.85 -14.83 -19.72
N ALA A 26 -15.44 -16.03 -19.35
CA ALA A 26 -15.25 -16.42 -17.97
C ALA A 26 -14.10 -15.65 -17.30
N ALA A 27 -12.98 -15.45 -18.00
CA ALA A 27 -11.87 -14.67 -17.47
C ALA A 27 -12.21 -13.17 -17.31
N SER A 28 -13.07 -12.65 -18.18
CA SER A 28 -13.56 -11.26 -18.07
C SER A 28 -14.52 -11.09 -16.90
N ALA A 29 -15.41 -12.06 -16.65
CA ALA A 29 -16.31 -12.07 -15.51
C ALA A 29 -15.55 -12.13 -14.17
N ASP A 30 -14.54 -13.01 -14.05
CA ASP A 30 -13.68 -13.10 -12.85
C ASP A 30 -12.98 -11.78 -12.56
N ARG A 31 -12.42 -11.11 -13.57
CA ARG A 31 -11.77 -9.79 -13.40
C ARG A 31 -12.75 -8.73 -12.90
N ARG A 32 -13.96 -8.69 -13.44
CA ARG A 32 -15.00 -7.74 -13.02
C ARG A 32 -15.46 -8.01 -11.59
N LEU A 33 -15.63 -9.28 -11.22
CA LEU A 33 -16.03 -9.66 -9.87
C LEU A 33 -14.98 -9.27 -8.84
N VAL A 34 -13.70 -9.67 -9.05
CA VAL A 34 -12.59 -9.31 -8.15
C VAL A 34 -12.40 -7.80 -8.09
N GLY A 35 -12.42 -7.11 -9.25
CA GLY A 35 -12.32 -5.66 -9.30
C GLY A 35 -13.49 -4.96 -8.62
N GLY A 36 -14.71 -5.45 -8.80
CA GLY A 36 -15.92 -4.92 -8.15
C GLY A 36 -15.87 -5.07 -6.62
N LEU A 37 -15.55 -6.28 -6.13
CA LEU A 37 -15.39 -6.53 -4.70
C LEU A 37 -14.26 -5.70 -4.09
N GLY A 38 -13.13 -5.61 -4.79
CA GLY A 38 -12.00 -4.79 -4.36
C GLY A 38 -12.35 -3.30 -4.29
N ALA A 39 -13.06 -2.78 -5.29
CA ALA A 39 -13.51 -1.38 -5.29
C ALA A 39 -14.52 -1.12 -4.16
N ALA A 40 -15.51 -2.00 -3.99
CA ALA A 40 -16.47 -1.91 -2.89
C ALA A 40 -15.76 -1.95 -1.52
N GLY A 41 -14.81 -2.88 -1.33
CA GLY A 41 -14.01 -2.97 -0.10
C GLY A 41 -13.21 -1.70 0.17
N GLY A 42 -12.55 -1.14 -0.85
CA GLY A 42 -11.81 0.12 -0.73
C GLY A 42 -12.70 1.30 -0.39
N VAL A 43 -13.86 1.44 -1.05
CA VAL A 43 -14.86 2.49 -0.77
C VAL A 43 -15.41 2.35 0.64
N LEU A 44 -15.73 1.13 1.09
CA LEU A 44 -16.21 0.91 2.46
C LEU A 44 -15.15 1.25 3.51
N ALA A 45 -13.87 0.94 3.26
CA ALA A 45 -12.78 1.34 4.15
C ALA A 45 -12.67 2.87 4.26
N ILE A 46 -12.78 3.61 3.16
CA ILE A 46 -12.82 5.07 3.15
C ILE A 46 -14.04 5.58 3.91
N THR A 47 -15.24 5.10 3.55
CA THR A 47 -16.51 5.54 4.15
C THR A 47 -16.51 5.30 5.65
N GLY A 48 -16.09 4.11 6.09
CA GLY A 48 -15.99 3.78 7.51
C GLY A 48 -14.99 4.65 8.26
N SER A 49 -13.92 5.10 7.59
CA SER A 49 -12.95 6.02 8.19
C SER A 49 -13.51 7.44 8.37
N VAL A 50 -14.42 7.87 7.51
CA VAL A 50 -15.08 9.19 7.60
C VAL A 50 -16.27 9.17 8.56
N LEU A 51 -16.90 8.02 8.73
CA LEU A 51 -18.01 7.87 9.69
C LEU A 51 -17.52 8.00 11.13
N PRO A 52 -18.41 8.37 12.07
CA PRO A 52 -18.10 8.37 13.49
C PRO A 52 -17.60 6.99 13.98
N TRP A 53 -16.56 6.99 14.80
CA TRP A 53 -16.07 5.82 15.52
C TRP A 53 -16.51 5.78 16.96
N VAL A 54 -16.64 6.98 17.56
CA VAL A 54 -17.07 7.16 18.94
C VAL A 54 -18.02 8.33 19.00
N SER A 55 -19.10 8.20 19.78
CA SER A 55 -19.92 9.31 20.21
C SER A 55 -19.84 9.46 21.72
N MET A 56 -19.88 10.70 22.20
CA MET A 56 -19.85 11.07 23.62
C MET A 56 -21.08 11.91 23.93
N ASP A 57 -21.40 12.06 25.22
CA ASP A 57 -22.48 12.89 25.71
C ASP A 57 -23.83 12.59 25.02
N ALA A 58 -24.19 11.30 24.99
CA ALA A 58 -25.41 10.82 24.34
C ALA A 58 -25.54 11.20 22.84
N GLY A 59 -24.40 11.34 22.14
CA GLY A 59 -24.35 11.67 20.71
C GLY A 59 -24.24 13.15 20.39
N LEU A 60 -24.09 14.00 21.38
CA LEU A 60 -23.86 15.44 21.17
C LEU A 60 -22.48 15.73 20.58
N GLN A 61 -21.50 14.89 20.86
CA GLN A 61 -20.16 14.96 20.25
C GLN A 61 -19.87 13.63 19.55
N THR A 62 -19.45 13.72 18.30
CA THR A 62 -19.02 12.57 17.51
C THR A 62 -17.60 12.76 17.02
N ILE A 63 -16.78 11.72 17.12
CA ILE A 63 -15.41 11.70 16.64
C ILE A 63 -15.35 10.77 15.44
N ALA A 64 -15.13 11.33 14.25
CA ALA A 64 -14.92 10.53 13.04
C ALA A 64 -13.52 9.90 13.07
N GLY A 65 -13.36 8.77 12.37
CA GLY A 65 -12.05 8.15 12.27
C GLY A 65 -11.00 9.10 11.72
N THR A 66 -11.35 9.89 10.70
CA THR A 66 -10.44 10.87 10.05
C THR A 66 -10.09 12.07 10.89
N ASP A 67 -10.76 12.31 12.01
CA ASP A 67 -10.33 13.33 12.97
C ASP A 67 -8.99 12.95 13.60
N GLY A 68 -8.71 11.65 13.71
CA GLY A 68 -7.44 11.08 14.13
C GLY A 68 -6.58 10.57 12.98
N LEU A 69 -5.28 10.40 13.27
CA LEU A 69 -4.30 9.86 12.32
C LEU A 69 -4.69 8.46 11.82
N ASN A 70 -5.16 7.61 12.73
CA ASN A 70 -5.46 6.21 12.45
C ASN A 70 -6.54 6.03 11.37
N GLY A 71 -7.59 6.84 11.41
CA GLY A 71 -8.63 6.79 10.39
C GLY A 71 -8.17 7.37 9.06
N ARG A 72 -7.27 8.37 9.06
CA ARG A 72 -6.63 8.88 7.84
C ARG A 72 -5.79 7.79 7.16
N ILE A 73 -5.08 6.97 7.92
CA ILE A 73 -4.33 5.82 7.40
C ILE A 73 -5.29 4.80 6.78
N LEU A 74 -6.37 4.43 7.48
CA LEU A 74 -7.36 3.49 6.94
C LEU A 74 -8.03 4.02 5.66
N ALA A 75 -8.36 5.31 5.62
CA ALA A 75 -8.90 5.96 4.42
C ALA A 75 -7.90 5.91 3.25
N GLY A 76 -6.63 6.21 3.51
CA GLY A 76 -5.56 6.13 2.51
C GLY A 76 -5.35 4.72 1.98
N LEU A 77 -5.33 3.71 2.85
CA LEU A 77 -5.26 2.30 2.44
C LEU A 77 -6.46 1.88 1.61
N GLY A 78 -7.66 2.31 2.00
CA GLY A 78 -8.89 2.11 1.23
C GLY A 78 -8.82 2.74 -0.16
N PHE A 79 -8.30 3.96 -0.26
CA PHE A 79 -8.11 4.66 -1.53
C PHE A 79 -7.12 3.92 -2.45
N VAL A 80 -5.96 3.53 -1.94
CA VAL A 80 -4.99 2.71 -2.70
C VAL A 80 -5.61 1.40 -3.15
N ALA A 81 -6.36 0.72 -2.28
CA ALA A 81 -7.05 -0.53 -2.62
C ALA A 81 -8.08 -0.32 -3.75
N ALA A 82 -8.87 0.76 -3.72
CA ALA A 82 -9.83 1.09 -4.79
C ALA A 82 -9.12 1.33 -6.13
N LEU A 83 -7.98 2.04 -6.14
CA LEU A 83 -7.17 2.22 -7.35
C LEU A 83 -6.61 0.89 -7.88
N VAL A 84 -6.09 0.02 -7.01
CA VAL A 84 -5.61 -1.32 -7.39
C VAL A 84 -6.75 -2.16 -7.96
N ALA A 85 -7.95 -2.06 -7.38
CA ALA A 85 -9.14 -2.76 -7.87
C ALA A 85 -9.54 -2.31 -9.28
N MET A 86 -9.49 -1.01 -9.58
CA MET A 86 -9.73 -0.49 -10.93
C MET A 86 -8.68 -1.01 -11.93
N VAL A 87 -7.40 -1.04 -11.55
CA VAL A 87 -6.34 -1.62 -12.39
C VAL A 87 -6.60 -3.12 -12.61
N HIS A 88 -7.04 -3.85 -11.57
CA HIS A 88 -7.38 -5.27 -11.68
C HIS A 88 -8.57 -5.50 -12.63
N ALA A 89 -9.63 -4.71 -12.52
CA ALA A 89 -10.78 -4.79 -13.42
C ALA A 89 -10.40 -4.57 -14.89
N ALA A 90 -9.48 -3.63 -15.14
CA ALA A 90 -9.01 -3.30 -16.48
C ALA A 90 -8.05 -4.35 -17.07
N ARG A 91 -7.09 -4.82 -16.27
CA ARG A 91 -5.96 -5.63 -16.76
C ARG A 91 -5.97 -7.07 -16.26
N GLY A 92 -6.63 -7.34 -15.15
CA GLY A 92 -6.53 -8.58 -14.42
C GLY A 92 -5.14 -8.77 -13.80
N GLY A 93 -4.83 -9.99 -13.41
CA GLY A 93 -3.51 -10.39 -12.95
C GLY A 93 -3.49 -10.86 -11.49
N GLN A 94 -2.71 -11.91 -11.23
CA GLN A 94 -2.58 -12.48 -9.89
C GLN A 94 -1.99 -11.48 -8.90
N GLY A 95 -1.10 -10.61 -9.37
CA GLY A 95 -0.42 -9.68 -8.50
C GLY A 95 -1.29 -8.55 -7.97
N THR A 96 -2.15 -7.96 -8.79
CA THR A 96 -3.12 -6.96 -8.31
C THR A 96 -4.09 -7.58 -7.30
N ARG A 97 -4.42 -8.85 -7.45
CA ARG A 97 -5.22 -9.60 -6.51
C ARG A 97 -4.50 -9.78 -5.16
N TRP A 98 -3.20 -10.11 -5.18
CA TRP A 98 -2.39 -10.15 -3.96
C TRP A 98 -2.31 -8.79 -3.27
N LEU A 99 -2.18 -7.70 -4.04
CA LEU A 99 -2.19 -6.35 -3.48
C LEU A 99 -3.50 -6.01 -2.77
N LEU A 100 -4.65 -6.39 -3.36
CA LEU A 100 -5.96 -6.23 -2.73
C LEU A 100 -6.04 -7.03 -1.42
N GLY A 101 -5.56 -8.28 -1.43
CA GLY A 101 -5.53 -9.12 -0.25
C GLY A 101 -4.63 -8.57 0.86
N ILE A 102 -3.43 -8.07 0.51
CA ILE A 102 -2.51 -7.43 1.46
C ILE A 102 -3.15 -6.18 2.05
N ALA A 103 -3.77 -5.32 1.22
CA ALA A 103 -4.49 -4.15 1.71
C ALA A 103 -5.62 -4.54 2.68
N GLY A 104 -6.40 -5.58 2.34
CA GLY A 104 -7.44 -6.11 3.20
C GLY A 104 -6.91 -6.63 4.54
N PHE A 105 -5.82 -7.41 4.51
CA PHE A 105 -5.16 -7.90 5.71
C PHE A 105 -4.63 -6.76 6.58
N THR A 106 -4.03 -5.73 5.95
CA THR A 106 -3.51 -4.56 6.67
C THR A 106 -4.64 -3.76 7.32
N ILE A 107 -5.75 -3.52 6.61
CA ILE A 107 -6.93 -2.83 7.16
C ILE A 107 -7.53 -3.61 8.33
N LEU A 108 -7.66 -4.93 8.21
CA LEU A 108 -8.19 -5.78 9.28
C LEU A 108 -7.25 -5.84 10.48
N GLY A 109 -5.95 -6.03 10.26
CA GLY A 109 -4.96 -6.11 11.32
C GLY A 109 -4.83 -4.78 12.08
N PHE A 110 -4.65 -3.69 11.35
CA PHE A 110 -4.52 -2.36 11.94
C PHE A 110 -5.82 -1.88 12.57
N GLY A 111 -6.95 -1.99 11.88
CA GLY A 111 -8.26 -1.59 12.41
C GLY A 111 -8.72 -2.49 13.56
N GLY A 112 -8.43 -3.80 13.54
CA GLY A 112 -8.68 -4.70 14.64
C GLY A 112 -7.84 -4.36 15.88
N TRP A 113 -6.55 -4.04 15.69
CA TRP A 113 -5.69 -3.56 16.77
C TRP A 113 -6.21 -2.26 17.40
N LEU A 114 -6.72 -1.32 16.58
CA LEU A 114 -7.37 -0.10 17.08
C LEU A 114 -8.69 -0.36 17.81
N GLY A 115 -9.42 -1.39 17.41
CA GLY A 115 -10.70 -1.76 18.01
C GLY A 115 -10.55 -2.24 19.47
N ILE A 116 -9.43 -2.89 19.82
CA ILE A 116 -9.22 -3.42 21.17
C ILE A 116 -9.28 -2.32 22.24
N PRO A 117 -8.46 -1.23 22.18
CA PRO A 117 -8.54 -0.18 23.18
C PRO A 117 -9.87 0.58 23.17
N LEU A 118 -10.52 0.72 22.00
CA LEU A 118 -11.84 1.35 21.91
C LEU A 118 -12.88 0.55 22.67
N LEU A 119 -12.92 -0.78 22.51
CA LEU A 119 -13.81 -1.67 23.24
C LEU A 119 -13.53 -1.65 24.76
N GLN A 120 -12.24 -1.62 25.15
CA GLN A 120 -11.86 -1.53 26.57
C GLN A 120 -12.30 -0.19 27.17
N THR A 121 -12.13 0.91 26.43
CA THR A 121 -12.54 2.25 26.86
C THR A 121 -14.06 2.33 27.02
N GLU A 122 -14.84 1.77 26.07
CA GLU A 122 -16.28 1.69 26.18
C GLU A 122 -16.72 0.94 27.43
N ALA A 123 -16.09 -0.22 27.70
CA ALA A 123 -16.40 -1.01 28.89
C ALA A 123 -16.11 -0.26 30.21
N ILE A 124 -15.03 0.54 30.26
CA ILE A 124 -14.68 1.37 31.43
C ILE A 124 -15.69 2.52 31.58
N LEU A 125 -16.00 3.23 30.50
CA LEU A 125 -16.91 4.38 30.51
C LEU A 125 -18.37 3.97 30.74
N ALA A 126 -18.77 2.78 30.31
CA ALA A 126 -20.09 2.23 30.60
C ALA A 126 -20.36 2.01 32.11
N ALA A 127 -19.31 1.96 32.94
CA ALA A 127 -19.41 1.88 34.38
C ALA A 127 -19.73 3.24 35.02
N ASP A 128 -19.55 4.36 34.32
CA ASP A 128 -19.87 5.71 34.79
C ASP A 128 -21.20 6.20 34.14
N PRO A 129 -22.28 6.34 34.91
CA PRO A 129 -23.58 6.75 34.37
C PRO A 129 -23.62 8.19 33.80
N LEU A 130 -22.59 9.00 34.08
CA LEU A 130 -22.47 10.38 33.58
C LEU A 130 -21.74 10.45 32.23
N LEU A 131 -20.96 9.41 31.88
CA LEU A 131 -20.19 9.35 30.66
C LEU A 131 -20.84 8.34 29.68
N VAL A 132 -21.81 8.82 28.91
CA VAL A 132 -22.44 8.01 27.85
C VAL A 132 -21.60 8.06 26.60
N SER A 133 -20.59 7.17 26.52
CA SER A 133 -19.86 6.96 25.27
C SER A 133 -20.41 5.70 24.56
N ARG A 134 -20.45 5.75 23.24
CA ARG A 134 -20.87 4.62 22.39
C ARG A 134 -19.89 4.44 21.25
N LEU A 135 -19.62 3.16 20.94
CA LEU A 135 -18.96 2.84 19.67
C LEU A 135 -19.94 3.02 18.52
N GLU A 136 -19.50 3.75 17.53
CA GLU A 136 -20.25 4.01 16.30
C GLU A 136 -19.77 3.06 15.18
N PRO A 137 -20.57 2.86 14.12
CA PRO A 137 -20.30 1.82 13.14
C PRO A 137 -19.07 2.08 12.23
N GLY A 138 -18.47 3.27 12.27
CA GLY A 138 -17.44 3.66 11.32
C GLY A 138 -16.27 2.68 11.22
N LEU A 139 -15.69 2.29 12.37
CA LEU A 139 -14.60 1.31 12.38
C LEU A 139 -15.05 -0.06 11.86
N ALA A 140 -16.24 -0.52 12.25
CA ALA A 140 -16.79 -1.79 11.79
C ALA A 140 -17.02 -1.80 10.26
N VAL A 141 -17.46 -0.70 9.68
CA VAL A 141 -17.60 -0.53 8.22
C VAL A 141 -16.23 -0.59 7.53
N SER A 142 -15.21 0.04 8.11
CA SER A 142 -13.83 -0.06 7.58
C SER A 142 -13.32 -1.50 7.61
N LEU A 143 -13.53 -2.23 8.70
CA LEU A 143 -13.13 -3.63 8.85
C LEU A 143 -13.90 -4.53 7.86
N PHE A 144 -15.18 -4.28 7.65
CA PHE A 144 -15.96 -5.00 6.64
C PHE A 144 -15.39 -4.76 5.24
N GLY A 145 -15.00 -3.52 4.92
CA GLY A 145 -14.28 -3.20 3.69
C GLY A 145 -12.99 -4.01 3.54
N GLY A 146 -12.18 -4.08 4.61
CA GLY A 146 -10.98 -4.92 4.67
C GLY A 146 -11.26 -6.40 4.44
N SER A 147 -12.37 -6.91 4.99
CA SER A 147 -12.81 -8.31 4.79
C SER A 147 -13.16 -8.61 3.33
N LEU A 148 -13.84 -7.70 2.63
CA LEU A 148 -14.13 -7.84 1.20
C LEU A 148 -12.86 -7.84 0.36
N LEU A 149 -11.89 -6.98 0.67
CA LEU A 149 -10.59 -6.96 0.01
C LEU A 149 -9.85 -8.29 0.21
N LEU A 150 -9.81 -8.80 1.43
CA LEU A 150 -9.18 -10.08 1.75
C LEU A 150 -9.89 -11.24 1.04
N ALA A 151 -11.23 -11.22 0.97
CA ALA A 151 -12.03 -12.23 0.29
C ALA A 151 -11.68 -12.38 -1.20
N THR A 152 -11.15 -11.33 -1.84
CA THR A 152 -10.67 -11.41 -3.23
C THR A 152 -9.61 -12.50 -3.44
N LEU A 153 -8.82 -12.85 -2.41
CA LEU A 153 -7.83 -13.93 -2.50
C LEU A 153 -8.45 -15.34 -2.63
N PHE A 154 -9.63 -15.54 -2.05
CA PHE A 154 -10.28 -16.85 -1.97
C PHE A 154 -11.19 -17.14 -3.18
N LEU A 155 -11.44 -16.12 -4.03
CA LEU A 155 -12.20 -16.36 -5.25
C LEU A 155 -11.42 -17.28 -6.21
N PRO A 156 -12.06 -18.22 -6.90
CA PRO A 156 -11.37 -19.14 -7.81
C PRO A 156 -10.70 -18.37 -8.97
N ALA A 157 -9.41 -18.60 -9.18
CA ALA A 157 -8.66 -18.05 -10.31
C ALA A 157 -8.71 -19.04 -11.48
N ARG A 158 -9.72 -18.94 -12.34
CA ARG A 158 -9.99 -19.95 -13.37
C ARG A 158 -9.03 -20.00 -14.56
N SER A 159 -8.10 -19.06 -14.73
CA SER A 159 -7.38 -18.99 -16.01
C SER A 159 -5.88 -18.68 -16.04
N LEU A 160 -5.18 -18.50 -14.93
CA LEU A 160 -3.78 -18.00 -14.97
C LEU A 160 -2.68 -18.96 -14.48
N ALA A 161 -3.03 -20.16 -14.01
CA ALA A 161 -2.05 -21.05 -13.35
C ALA A 161 -1.17 -21.87 -14.32
N ALA A 162 -1.42 -21.86 -15.62
CA ALA A 162 -0.91 -22.90 -16.51
C ALA A 162 0.48 -22.65 -17.12
N ALA A 163 1.13 -21.49 -16.97
CA ALA A 163 2.34 -21.17 -17.76
C ALA A 163 3.47 -20.41 -17.05
N GLU A 164 3.42 -20.17 -15.72
CA GLU A 164 4.51 -19.44 -15.07
C GLU A 164 5.55 -20.38 -14.43
N THR A 165 6.83 -20.17 -14.79
CA THR A 165 7.93 -20.86 -14.12
C THR A 165 8.01 -20.44 -12.64
N PRO A 166 8.49 -21.32 -11.73
CA PRO A 166 8.62 -20.99 -10.29
C PRO A 166 9.44 -19.70 -10.05
N GLU A 167 10.48 -19.47 -10.83
CA GLU A 167 11.32 -18.26 -10.73
C GLU A 167 10.57 -16.98 -11.11
N ARG A 168 9.78 -17.02 -12.18
CA ARG A 168 8.95 -15.89 -12.60
C ARG A 168 7.91 -15.57 -11.54
N ARG A 169 7.28 -16.60 -10.96
CA ARG A 169 6.30 -16.45 -9.88
C ARG A 169 6.93 -15.80 -8.64
N ALA A 170 8.12 -16.27 -8.20
CA ALA A 170 8.82 -15.71 -7.05
C ALA A 170 9.27 -14.25 -7.28
N ARG A 171 9.68 -13.91 -8.52
CA ARG A 171 10.02 -12.52 -8.88
C ARG A 171 8.78 -11.62 -8.83
N THR A 172 7.70 -12.09 -9.39
CA THR A 172 6.42 -11.37 -9.41
C THR A 172 5.91 -11.14 -7.98
N ALA A 173 5.95 -12.14 -7.10
CA ALA A 173 5.59 -12.01 -5.70
C ALA A 173 6.43 -10.94 -4.96
N ALA A 174 7.77 -10.97 -5.11
CA ALA A 174 8.66 -9.98 -4.50
C ALA A 174 8.38 -8.55 -5.00
N GLN A 175 8.07 -8.38 -6.29
CA GLN A 175 7.66 -7.09 -6.86
C GLN A 175 6.38 -6.57 -6.21
N PHE A 176 5.36 -7.43 -6.07
CA PHE A 176 4.09 -7.01 -5.46
C PHE A 176 4.23 -6.71 -3.96
N MET A 177 5.03 -7.48 -3.24
CA MET A 177 5.34 -7.18 -1.84
C MET A 177 6.06 -5.83 -1.71
N LEU A 178 7.00 -5.51 -2.62
CA LEU A 178 7.66 -4.22 -2.64
C LEU A 178 6.67 -3.08 -2.92
N VAL A 179 5.77 -3.25 -3.89
CA VAL A 179 4.72 -2.27 -4.20
C VAL A 179 3.81 -2.04 -2.99
N ALA A 180 3.41 -3.12 -2.30
CA ALA A 180 2.60 -3.01 -1.09
C ALA A 180 3.33 -2.27 0.04
N ALA A 181 4.60 -2.60 0.30
CA ALA A 181 5.41 -1.94 1.30
C ALA A 181 5.52 -0.43 1.02
N LEU A 182 5.86 -0.04 -0.20
CA LEU A 182 5.93 1.37 -0.60
C LEU A 182 4.58 2.09 -0.49
N ALA A 183 3.48 1.44 -0.87
CA ALA A 183 2.16 2.04 -0.76
C ALA A 183 1.76 2.27 0.70
N ILE A 184 2.01 1.31 1.58
CA ILE A 184 1.74 1.41 3.02
C ILE A 184 2.58 2.52 3.64
N ALA A 185 3.91 2.52 3.41
CA ALA A 185 4.80 3.56 3.92
C ALA A 185 4.38 4.95 3.42
N GLY A 186 4.08 5.08 2.12
CA GLY A 186 3.65 6.34 1.53
C GLY A 186 2.34 6.85 2.13
N VAL A 187 1.35 5.99 2.38
CA VAL A 187 0.10 6.36 3.05
C VAL A 187 0.36 6.85 4.47
N ILE A 188 1.23 6.19 5.23
CA ILE A 188 1.58 6.60 6.59
C ILE A 188 2.24 7.98 6.57
N HIS A 189 3.22 8.20 5.67
CA HIS A 189 3.88 9.50 5.55
C HIS A 189 2.88 10.62 5.21
N VAL A 190 1.99 10.41 4.23
CA VAL A 190 0.96 11.40 3.88
C VAL A 190 0.00 11.67 5.05
N ALA A 191 -0.39 10.63 5.78
CA ALA A 191 -1.29 10.77 6.93
C ALA A 191 -0.67 11.58 8.08
N LEU A 192 0.66 11.54 8.23
CA LEU A 192 1.42 12.30 9.23
C LEU A 192 1.63 13.78 8.85
N VAL A 193 1.44 14.15 7.59
CA VAL A 193 1.69 15.52 7.10
C VAL A 193 1.00 16.61 7.96
N PRO A 194 -0.30 16.51 8.32
CA PRO A 194 -0.97 17.57 9.08
C PRO A 194 -0.37 17.83 10.46
N GLU A 195 0.17 16.78 11.10
CA GLU A 195 0.81 16.91 12.42
C GLU A 195 2.17 17.60 12.29
N HIS A 196 3.00 17.13 11.38
CA HIS A 196 4.33 17.68 11.15
C HIS A 196 4.32 19.07 10.54
N LEU A 197 3.26 19.44 9.79
CA LEU A 197 3.08 20.85 9.35
C LEU A 197 2.82 21.80 10.52
N ARG A 198 2.21 21.34 11.61
CA ARG A 198 2.01 22.16 12.82
C ARG A 198 3.31 22.36 13.59
N GLU A 199 4.20 21.38 13.55
CA GLU A 199 5.52 21.43 14.17
C GLU A 199 6.48 22.27 13.31
N SER A 200 6.56 21.96 12.00
CA SER A 200 7.45 22.62 11.06
C SER A 200 6.97 22.43 9.62
N ILE A 201 6.97 23.51 8.85
CA ILE A 201 6.67 23.45 7.42
C ILE A 201 7.66 22.53 6.69
N ALA A 202 8.94 22.56 7.06
CA ALA A 202 9.97 21.75 6.44
C ALA A 202 9.73 20.24 6.68
N LEU A 203 9.34 19.86 7.91
CA LEU A 203 8.97 18.48 8.23
C LEU A 203 7.73 18.05 7.47
N GLY A 204 6.65 18.83 7.51
CA GLY A 204 5.43 18.49 6.79
C GLY A 204 5.64 18.33 5.29
N VAL A 205 6.42 19.20 4.65
CA VAL A 205 6.79 19.09 3.23
C VAL A 205 7.68 17.87 2.99
N GLY A 206 8.60 17.56 3.90
CA GLY A 206 9.43 16.36 3.84
C GLY A 206 8.60 15.07 3.87
N PHE A 207 7.64 14.97 4.80
CA PHE A 207 6.69 13.84 4.89
C PHE A 207 5.82 13.72 3.64
N LEU A 208 5.31 14.85 3.11
CA LEU A 208 4.55 14.86 1.87
C LEU A 208 5.39 14.37 0.69
N GLY A 209 6.62 14.85 0.56
CA GLY A 209 7.53 14.45 -0.51
C GLY A 209 7.90 12.96 -0.43
N ALA A 210 8.21 12.46 0.77
CA ALA A 210 8.47 11.04 1.00
C ALA A 210 7.26 10.19 0.63
N GLY A 211 6.07 10.55 1.13
CA GLY A 211 4.83 9.80 0.89
C GLY A 211 4.44 9.75 -0.58
N LEU A 212 4.42 10.90 -1.27
CA LEU A 212 4.12 10.96 -2.72
C LEU A 212 5.20 10.26 -3.54
N GLY A 213 6.47 10.37 -3.17
CA GLY A 213 7.59 9.66 -3.81
C GLY A 213 7.43 8.14 -3.72
N GLN A 214 7.08 7.62 -2.54
CA GLN A 214 6.85 6.18 -2.32
C GLN A 214 5.64 5.66 -3.09
N VAL A 215 4.50 6.35 -3.07
CA VAL A 215 3.31 5.98 -3.85
C VAL A 215 3.61 6.04 -5.35
N GLY A 216 4.33 7.07 -5.81
CA GLY A 216 4.76 7.20 -7.20
C GLY A 216 5.68 6.05 -7.64
N LEU A 217 6.67 5.69 -6.81
CA LEU A 217 7.56 4.56 -7.06
C LEU A 217 6.80 3.22 -7.05
N ALA A 218 5.85 3.05 -6.13
CA ALA A 218 4.96 1.88 -6.12
C ALA A 218 4.23 1.73 -7.46
N ALA A 219 3.66 2.82 -7.99
CA ALA A 219 2.96 2.83 -9.28
C ALA A 219 3.90 2.53 -10.48
N ILE A 220 5.11 3.07 -10.46
CA ILE A 220 6.13 2.81 -11.50
C ILE A 220 6.56 1.33 -11.47
N ILE A 221 6.90 0.81 -10.28
CA ILE A 221 7.35 -0.57 -10.10
C ILE A 221 6.23 -1.55 -10.43
N LEU A 222 4.98 -1.23 -10.11
CA LEU A 222 3.81 -2.04 -10.47
C LEU A 222 3.70 -2.24 -11.98
N ARG A 223 4.01 -1.19 -12.76
CA ARG A 223 3.99 -1.24 -14.22
C ARG A 223 5.21 -1.95 -14.80
N ASN A 224 6.39 -1.49 -14.42
CA ASN A 224 7.65 -2.02 -14.94
C ASN A 224 8.81 -1.71 -13.98
N PRO A 225 9.31 -2.67 -13.21
CA PRO A 225 10.45 -2.47 -12.32
C PRO A 225 11.74 -2.30 -13.13
N THR A 226 12.23 -1.09 -13.22
CA THR A 226 13.53 -0.76 -13.84
C THR A 226 14.64 -0.72 -12.80
N GLY A 227 15.91 -0.86 -13.22
CA GLY A 227 17.04 -0.68 -12.31
C GLY A 227 17.08 0.71 -11.69
N ALA A 228 16.61 1.75 -12.41
CA ALA A 228 16.53 3.11 -11.90
C ALA A 228 15.46 3.23 -10.80
N SER A 229 14.25 2.74 -11.04
CA SER A 229 13.17 2.80 -10.02
C SER A 229 13.53 2.02 -8.76
N LEU A 230 14.20 0.86 -8.87
CA LEU A 230 14.65 0.08 -7.72
C LEU A 230 15.75 0.79 -6.93
N ARG A 231 16.70 1.50 -7.61
CA ARG A 231 17.71 2.32 -6.90
C ARG A 231 17.07 3.51 -6.19
N LEU A 232 16.15 4.22 -6.85
CA LEU A 232 15.42 5.33 -6.21
C LEU A 232 14.63 4.85 -4.98
N THR A 233 14.01 3.67 -5.06
CA THR A 233 13.35 3.06 -3.90
C THR A 233 14.35 2.82 -2.77
N LEU A 234 15.50 2.20 -3.05
CA LEU A 234 16.54 2.00 -2.05
C LEU A 234 16.98 3.31 -1.39
N MET A 235 17.25 4.34 -2.21
CA MET A 235 17.69 5.64 -1.70
C MET A 235 16.61 6.28 -0.81
N LEU A 236 15.36 6.30 -1.25
CA LEU A 236 14.26 6.91 -0.50
C LEU A 236 13.99 6.15 0.80
N SER A 237 13.89 4.81 0.77
CA SER A 237 13.63 4.02 1.97
C SER A 237 14.79 4.04 2.97
N ILE A 238 16.05 4.03 2.51
CA ILE A 238 17.20 4.20 3.39
C ILE A 238 17.20 5.59 4.02
N PHE A 239 16.92 6.64 3.23
CA PHE A 239 16.81 8.00 3.75
C PHE A 239 15.73 8.12 4.83
N SER A 240 14.53 7.57 4.59
CA SER A 240 13.44 7.54 5.58
C SER A 240 13.85 6.81 6.87
N LEU A 241 14.54 5.67 6.75
CA LEU A 241 15.04 4.93 7.93
C LEU A 241 16.10 5.73 8.69
N VAL A 242 17.05 6.36 8.00
CA VAL A 242 18.07 7.20 8.64
C VAL A 242 17.42 8.39 9.35
N ALA A 243 16.43 9.03 8.72
CA ALA A 243 15.69 10.13 9.33
C ALA A 243 14.93 9.66 10.59
N LEU A 244 14.27 8.49 10.55
CA LEU A 244 13.58 7.90 11.71
C LEU A 244 14.57 7.61 12.85
N VAL A 245 15.69 6.96 12.54
CA VAL A 245 16.72 6.66 13.55
C VAL A 245 17.28 7.95 14.15
N ALA A 246 17.56 8.95 13.32
CA ALA A 246 18.04 10.25 13.80
C ALA A 246 17.02 10.92 14.72
N ALA A 247 15.73 10.94 14.34
CA ALA A 247 14.66 11.52 15.14
C ALA A 247 14.56 10.89 16.55
N VAL A 248 14.66 9.55 16.64
CA VAL A 248 14.48 8.85 17.92
C VAL A 248 15.77 8.74 18.75
N THR A 249 16.97 8.97 18.17
CA THR A 249 18.24 8.80 18.91
C THR A 249 18.95 10.11 19.22
N VAL A 250 18.97 11.02 18.29
CA VAL A 250 19.75 12.27 18.37
C VAL A 250 18.83 13.49 18.39
N GLY A 251 17.61 13.35 17.87
CA GLY A 251 16.71 14.45 17.55
C GLY A 251 16.98 15.02 16.16
N LEU A 252 16.07 15.85 15.68
CA LEU A 252 16.15 16.49 14.37
C LEU A 252 16.80 17.89 14.51
N PRO A 253 17.51 18.40 13.47
CA PRO A 253 18.07 19.74 13.49
C PRO A 253 17.00 20.83 13.73
N ALA A 254 17.23 21.77 14.64
CA ALA A 254 16.28 22.80 15.05
C ALA A 254 15.86 23.75 13.90
N PHE A 255 16.65 23.86 12.81
CA PHE A 255 16.24 24.64 11.64
C PHE A 255 15.00 24.05 10.93
N LEU A 256 14.65 22.79 11.21
CA LEU A 256 13.43 22.16 10.74
C LEU A 256 12.21 22.63 11.53
N ASP A 257 12.38 23.23 12.71
CA ASP A 257 11.31 23.73 13.57
C ASP A 257 10.72 25.08 13.12
N GLY A 258 11.23 25.65 12.03
CA GLY A 258 10.70 26.93 11.52
C GLY A 258 10.94 28.15 12.43
N SER A 259 11.48 27.98 13.62
CA SER A 259 11.89 29.04 14.53
C SER A 259 13.20 29.67 14.04
N MET A 260 13.12 30.64 13.15
CA MET A 260 14.29 31.38 12.64
C MET A 260 15.05 32.17 13.73
N GLY A 261 14.65 32.05 15.01
CA GLY A 261 15.24 32.77 16.12
C GLY A 261 16.35 32.05 16.86
N SER A 262 16.56 30.74 16.69
CA SER A 262 17.58 29.97 17.40
C SER A 262 18.63 29.43 16.44
N MET A 263 19.54 30.30 16.01
CA MET A 263 20.73 29.91 15.26
C MET A 263 21.77 29.13 16.09
N ASN A 264 21.44 28.62 17.26
CA ASN A 264 22.38 27.98 18.18
C ASN A 264 22.60 26.48 17.93
N GLY A 265 22.23 25.95 16.76
CA GLY A 265 22.55 24.56 16.42
C GLY A 265 21.98 23.51 17.36
N VAL A 266 20.92 23.84 18.10
CA VAL A 266 20.29 22.95 19.07
C VAL A 266 19.49 21.91 18.31
N LEU A 267 19.69 20.65 18.61
CA LEU A 267 18.85 19.56 18.16
C LEU A 267 17.51 19.63 18.91
N LEU A 268 16.40 19.36 18.22
CA LEU A 268 15.15 19.06 18.88
C LEU A 268 15.35 17.80 19.76
N PRO A 269 14.67 17.69 20.92
CA PRO A 269 14.80 16.51 21.77
C PRO A 269 14.44 15.26 20.98
N ALA A 270 15.15 14.17 21.26
CA ALA A 270 14.86 12.88 20.66
C ALA A 270 13.43 12.45 21.00
N GLU A 271 12.69 12.04 19.99
CA GLU A 271 11.32 11.54 20.16
C GLU A 271 11.32 10.10 20.63
N SER A 272 10.33 9.72 21.45
CA SER A 272 10.10 8.30 21.74
C SER A 272 9.59 7.59 20.48
N LEU A 273 10.11 6.41 20.20
CA LEU A 273 9.63 5.60 19.09
C LEU A 273 8.16 5.23 19.33
N SER A 274 7.27 5.81 18.56
CA SER A 274 5.85 5.44 18.57
C SER A 274 5.64 4.09 17.87
N ASP A 275 4.54 3.40 18.19
CA ASP A 275 4.14 2.17 17.51
C ASP A 275 4.06 2.36 15.99
N LEU A 276 3.55 3.51 15.55
CA LEU A 276 3.46 3.84 14.13
C LEU A 276 4.84 4.08 13.49
N GLY A 277 5.75 4.71 14.23
CA GLY A 277 7.15 4.85 13.81
C GLY A 277 7.83 3.48 13.67
N ALA A 278 7.58 2.56 14.59
CA ALA A 278 8.10 1.19 14.51
C ALA A 278 7.53 0.43 13.30
N ILE A 279 6.22 0.54 13.04
CA ILE A 279 5.58 -0.07 11.87
C ILE A 279 6.15 0.50 10.57
N THR A 280 6.28 1.83 10.49
CA THR A 280 6.86 2.50 9.32
C THR A 280 8.30 2.04 9.08
N GLY A 281 9.13 1.99 10.13
CA GLY A 281 10.50 1.49 10.06
C GLY A 281 10.56 0.04 9.57
N ALA A 282 9.69 -0.85 10.08
CA ALA A 282 9.63 -2.24 9.63
C ALA A 282 9.26 -2.36 8.13
N VAL A 283 8.28 -1.59 7.67
CA VAL A 283 7.86 -1.57 6.27
C VAL A 283 8.97 -1.04 5.36
N GLU A 284 9.71 -0.02 5.79
CA GLU A 284 10.86 0.51 5.06
C GLU A 284 12.00 -0.51 4.96
N VAL A 285 12.30 -1.24 6.03
CA VAL A 285 13.29 -2.34 5.99
C VAL A 285 12.87 -3.40 4.97
N ILE A 286 11.60 -3.79 4.96
CA ILE A 286 11.06 -4.73 3.96
C ILE A 286 11.26 -4.18 2.55
N ALA A 287 10.96 -2.90 2.31
CA ALA A 287 11.15 -2.26 1.02
C ALA A 287 12.62 -2.27 0.58
N VAL A 288 13.55 -1.94 1.45
CA VAL A 288 15.00 -2.00 1.19
C VAL A 288 15.43 -3.41 0.79
N VAL A 289 15.07 -4.43 1.58
CA VAL A 289 15.46 -5.82 1.32
C VAL A 289 14.92 -6.31 -0.02
N LEU A 290 13.66 -6.03 -0.32
CA LEU A 290 13.02 -6.46 -1.56
C LEU A 290 13.57 -5.73 -2.78
N ALA A 291 13.76 -4.41 -2.70
CA ALA A 291 14.34 -3.62 -3.78
C ALA A 291 15.77 -4.08 -4.09
N PHE A 292 16.59 -4.33 -3.06
CA PHE A 292 17.95 -4.83 -3.22
C PHE A 292 17.98 -6.22 -3.90
N ARG A 293 17.12 -7.15 -3.43
CA ARG A 293 17.00 -8.49 -4.04
C ARG A 293 16.61 -8.42 -5.51
N LEU A 294 15.63 -7.59 -5.84
CA LEU A 294 15.17 -7.41 -7.23
C LEU A 294 16.25 -6.78 -8.09
N LEU A 295 16.98 -5.78 -7.57
CA LEU A 295 18.08 -5.13 -8.27
C LEU A 295 19.23 -6.09 -8.59
N ARG A 296 19.68 -6.89 -7.60
CA ARG A 296 20.72 -7.91 -7.82
C ARG A 296 20.32 -8.93 -8.89
N ARG A 297 19.07 -9.40 -8.86
CA ARG A 297 18.55 -10.33 -9.87
C ARG A 297 18.47 -9.69 -11.28
N ALA A 298 18.22 -8.38 -11.36
CA ALA A 298 18.21 -7.69 -12.64
C ALA A 298 19.62 -7.58 -13.25
N GLN A 299 20.65 -7.44 -12.42
CA GLN A 299 22.06 -7.37 -12.85
C GLN A 299 22.67 -8.72 -13.28
N GLN A 300 22.13 -9.82 -12.78
CA GLN A 300 22.62 -11.18 -13.06
C GLN A 300 22.10 -11.78 -14.38
N ARG A 301 21.23 -11.06 -15.11
CA ARG A 301 20.76 -11.54 -16.42
C ARG A 301 21.79 -11.14 -17.49
N PRO A 302 22.40 -12.15 -18.17
CA PRO A 302 23.21 -11.85 -19.35
C PRO A 302 22.34 -11.16 -20.40
N ALA A 303 22.93 -10.18 -21.09
CA ALA A 303 22.30 -9.43 -22.17
C ALA A 303 21.98 -10.33 -23.37
#